data_803ecb2994a826dbb7e1a4fcd43d9c11
#
_entry.id   803ecb2994a826dbb7e1a4fcd43d9c11
#
_cell.length_a   1.000
_cell.length_b   1.000
_cell.length_c   1.000
_cell.angle_alpha   90.00
_cell.angle_beta   90.00
_cell.angle_gamma   90.00
#
_symmetry.space_group_name_H-M   'P 1'
#
loop_
_entity.id
_entity.type
_entity.pdbx_description
1 polymer ?
#
loop_
_entity_poly.entity_id
_entity_poly.type
_entity_poly.pdbx_seq_one_letter_code
_entity_poly.pdbx_strand_id
1 'polypeptide(L)'
;MQAVLFGGTGLTGNHILNLLNNDSDFKSILVVSRKKFTYSSNKISNKVINFSEPIEIESCIKKDTIVFSCIGTTQAQVKGNKKKYKEIDFDITLNIANSCKKLNAKKFLFISSGGAKSSNSNFYLKLKGEIEDAVIKTNNNSLFILK
;
A
#
# COMPACT_ATOMS: atom_id res chain seq x y z
N MET A 1 6.94 13.42 11.49
CA MET A 1 5.74 12.81 10.86
C MET A 1 5.69 11.32 11.23
N GLN A 2 4.53 10.68 11.10
CA GLN A 2 4.37 9.23 11.22
C GLN A 2 4.04 8.64 9.84
N ALA A 3 4.74 7.58 9.45
CA ALA A 3 4.44 6.79 8.25
C ALA A 3 3.77 5.47 8.61
N VAL A 4 2.85 5.03 7.74
CA VAL A 4 2.32 3.67 7.72
C VAL A 4 2.67 3.07 6.35
N LEU A 5 3.38 1.96 6.34
CA LEU A 5 3.88 1.32 5.12
C LEU A 5 3.29 -0.09 4.98
N PHE A 6 2.38 -0.24 4.04
CA PHE A 6 1.85 -1.53 3.62
C PHE A 6 2.76 -2.12 2.53
N GLY A 7 3.15 -3.37 2.69
CA GLY A 7 4.03 -4.06 1.74
C GLY A 7 5.52 -3.75 1.89
N GLY A 8 5.95 -3.29 3.07
CA GLY A 8 7.35 -2.91 3.37
C GLY A 8 8.37 -4.06 3.27
N THR A 9 7.92 -5.31 3.20
CA THR A 9 8.79 -6.49 3.02
C THR A 9 9.03 -6.87 1.55
N GLY A 10 8.32 -6.23 0.61
CA GLY A 10 8.53 -6.37 -0.82
C GLY A 10 9.72 -5.55 -1.32
N LEU A 11 10.12 -5.75 -2.58
CA LEU A 11 11.27 -5.05 -3.18
C LEU A 11 11.15 -3.52 -3.07
N THR A 12 10.09 -2.95 -3.66
CA THR A 12 9.87 -1.50 -3.65
C THR A 12 9.61 -0.99 -2.23
N GLY A 13 8.80 -1.73 -1.44
CA GLY A 13 8.50 -1.35 -0.06
C GLY A 13 9.73 -1.29 0.83
N ASN A 14 10.68 -2.20 0.65
CA ASN A 14 11.94 -2.19 1.41
C ASN A 14 12.81 -0.98 1.08
N HIS A 15 12.85 -0.57 -0.19
CA HIS A 15 13.54 0.67 -0.58
C HIS A 15 12.88 1.90 0.06
N ILE A 16 11.56 1.99 0.04
CA ILE A 16 10.82 3.08 0.69
C ILE A 16 11.05 3.05 2.20
N LEU A 17 11.05 1.88 2.82
CA LEU A 17 11.34 1.74 4.26
C LEU A 17 12.71 2.31 4.63
N ASN A 18 13.73 2.01 3.83
CA ASN A 18 15.08 2.53 4.03
C ASN A 18 15.13 4.06 3.89
N LEU A 19 14.47 4.61 2.88
CA LEU A 19 14.39 6.06 2.68
C LEU A 19 13.70 6.74 3.88
N LEU A 20 12.56 6.23 4.31
CA LEU A 20 11.81 6.76 5.46
C LEU A 20 12.61 6.66 6.76
N ASN A 21 13.36 5.57 6.95
CA ASN A 21 14.19 5.40 8.14
C ASN A 21 15.33 6.41 8.22
N ASN A 22 15.91 6.78 7.09
CA ASN A 22 17.00 7.76 7.01
C ASN A 22 16.50 9.22 7.01
N ASP A 23 15.22 9.44 6.77
CA ASP A 23 14.62 10.78 6.75
C ASP A 23 14.30 11.23 8.19
N SER A 24 14.87 12.36 8.61
CA SER A 24 14.69 12.94 9.95
C SER A 24 13.27 13.45 10.21
N ASP A 25 12.49 13.73 9.18
CA ASP A 25 11.11 14.19 9.29
C ASP A 25 10.16 13.09 9.78
N PHE A 26 10.49 11.83 9.50
CA PHE A 26 9.72 10.70 10.01
C PHE A 26 10.26 10.25 11.37
N LYS A 27 9.42 10.39 12.40
CA LYS A 27 9.74 10.01 13.79
C LYS A 27 9.37 8.57 14.11
N SER A 28 8.38 8.02 13.39
CA SER A 28 7.95 6.64 13.54
C SER A 28 7.42 6.08 12.22
N ILE A 29 7.66 4.79 12.00
CA ILE A 29 7.25 4.05 10.81
C ILE A 29 6.58 2.76 11.28
N LEU A 30 5.30 2.60 10.98
CA LEU A 30 4.58 1.36 11.18
C LEU A 30 4.60 0.55 9.89
N VAL A 31 5.32 -0.56 9.88
CA VAL A 31 5.28 -1.51 8.76
C VAL A 31 4.18 -2.53 9.01
N VAL A 32 3.24 -2.61 8.07
CA VAL A 32 2.12 -3.55 8.14
C VAL A 32 2.38 -4.73 7.22
N SER A 33 2.34 -5.94 7.76
CA SER A 33 2.75 -7.15 7.06
C SER A 33 1.91 -8.38 7.43
N ARG A 34 2.01 -9.46 6.64
CA ARG A 34 1.35 -10.75 6.92
C ARG A 34 2.13 -11.63 7.89
N LYS A 35 3.41 -11.35 8.06
CA LYS A 35 4.32 -12.12 8.94
C LYS A 35 5.16 -11.14 9.74
N LYS A 36 5.49 -11.54 10.96
CA LYS A 36 6.43 -10.79 11.80
C LYS A 36 7.77 -10.64 11.11
N PHE A 37 8.33 -9.44 11.15
CA PHE A 37 9.70 -9.19 10.78
C PHE A 37 10.33 -8.21 11.77
N THR A 38 11.64 -8.22 11.85
CA THR A 38 12.41 -7.32 12.72
C THR A 38 13.30 -6.40 11.88
N TYR A 39 13.46 -5.18 12.35
CA TYR A 39 14.34 -4.19 11.74
C TYR A 39 15.16 -3.48 12.82
N SER A 40 16.44 -3.26 12.56
CA SER A 40 17.36 -2.67 13.53
C SER A 40 17.23 -1.14 13.58
N SER A 41 16.06 -0.64 13.95
CA SER A 41 15.81 0.78 14.10
C SER A 41 14.69 1.04 15.09
N ASN A 42 14.92 1.96 16.03
CA ASN A 42 13.92 2.38 17.01
C ASN A 42 12.75 3.14 16.41
N LYS A 43 12.87 3.64 15.17
CA LYS A 43 11.77 4.30 14.45
C LYS A 43 10.75 3.31 13.88
N ILE A 44 11.14 2.04 13.68
CA ILE A 44 10.37 1.05 12.95
C ILE A 44 9.67 0.10 13.90
N SER A 45 8.37 -0.01 13.75
CA SER A 45 7.55 -1.03 14.39
C SER A 45 6.85 -1.89 13.34
N ASN A 46 6.55 -3.14 13.68
CA ASN A 46 5.83 -4.04 12.80
C ASN A 46 4.50 -4.47 13.42
N LYS A 47 3.42 -4.38 12.64
CA LYS A 47 2.12 -4.92 12.97
C LYS A 47 1.73 -6.00 11.96
N VAL A 48 1.43 -7.18 12.46
CA VAL A 48 0.94 -8.30 11.65
C VAL A 48 -0.59 -8.22 11.62
N ILE A 49 -1.16 -8.29 10.42
CA ILE A 49 -2.62 -8.25 10.22
C ILE A 49 -3.08 -9.28 9.20
N ASN A 50 -4.37 -9.60 9.24
CA ASN A 50 -5.07 -10.28 8.17
C ASN A 50 -5.61 -9.24 7.17
N PHE A 51 -5.02 -9.15 5.99
CA PHE A 51 -5.43 -8.18 4.96
C PHE A 51 -6.81 -8.46 4.35
N SER A 52 -7.39 -9.63 4.61
CA SER A 52 -8.77 -9.92 4.20
C SER A 52 -9.81 -9.23 5.09
N GLU A 53 -9.38 -8.67 6.22
CA GLU A 53 -10.23 -8.00 7.20
C GLU A 53 -10.02 -6.47 7.12
N PRO A 54 -10.92 -5.71 6.48
CA PRO A 54 -10.77 -4.25 6.34
C PRO A 54 -10.58 -3.52 7.66
N ILE A 55 -11.21 -4.00 8.75
CA ILE A 55 -11.08 -3.40 10.07
C ILE A 55 -9.64 -3.46 10.61
N GLU A 56 -8.90 -4.51 10.27
CA GLU A 56 -7.49 -4.61 10.66
C GLU A 56 -6.61 -3.61 9.91
N ILE A 57 -6.93 -3.33 8.63
CA ILE A 57 -6.28 -2.26 7.85
C ILE A 57 -6.57 -0.91 8.49
N GLU A 58 -7.84 -0.62 8.80
CA GLU A 58 -8.23 0.63 9.48
C GLU A 58 -7.49 0.82 10.80
N SER A 59 -7.31 -0.24 11.58
CA SER A 59 -6.62 -0.18 12.88
C SER A 59 -5.14 0.23 12.80
N CYS A 60 -4.56 0.28 11.59
CA CYS A 60 -3.18 0.70 11.34
C CYS A 60 -3.07 2.18 10.98
N ILE A 61 -4.16 2.81 10.55
CA ILE A 61 -4.18 4.17 10.02
C ILE A 61 -4.73 5.12 11.08
N LYS A 62 -4.12 6.28 11.22
CA LYS A 62 -4.59 7.35 12.11
C LYS A 62 -4.68 8.65 11.34
N LYS A 63 -5.45 9.59 11.87
CA LYS A 63 -5.47 10.97 11.38
C LYS A 63 -4.02 11.50 11.27
N ASP A 64 -3.77 12.31 10.25
CA ASP A 64 -2.49 12.98 9.98
C ASP A 64 -1.30 12.05 9.68
N THR A 65 -1.50 10.74 9.51
CA THR A 65 -0.44 9.84 9.04
C THR A 65 -0.22 9.95 7.53
N ILE A 66 1.01 9.65 7.09
CA ILE A 66 1.35 9.48 5.67
C ILE A 66 1.37 7.98 5.40
N VAL A 67 0.49 7.54 4.50
CA VAL A 67 0.28 6.12 4.19
C VAL A 67 0.89 5.78 2.84
N PHE A 68 1.72 4.74 2.81
CA PHE A 68 2.34 4.19 1.61
C PHE A 68 1.77 2.80 1.35
N SER A 69 1.26 2.57 0.15
CA SER A 69 0.87 1.23 -0.31
C SER A 69 1.82 0.74 -1.39
N CYS A 70 2.66 -0.22 -1.01
CA CYS A 70 3.53 -0.98 -1.89
C CYS A 70 3.03 -2.42 -2.04
N ILE A 71 1.73 -2.64 -1.81
CA ILE A 71 1.11 -3.94 -1.99
C ILE A 71 1.11 -4.28 -3.47
N GLY A 72 1.53 -5.48 -3.77
CA GLY A 72 1.53 -6.06 -5.10
C GLY A 72 1.96 -7.52 -5.05
N THR A 73 1.56 -8.26 -6.06
CA THR A 73 1.97 -9.65 -6.24
C THR A 73 2.46 -9.88 -7.67
N THR A 74 2.93 -11.06 -7.96
CA THR A 74 3.34 -11.46 -9.30
C THR A 74 2.51 -12.67 -9.76
N GLN A 75 2.44 -12.89 -11.08
CA GLN A 75 1.75 -14.06 -11.63
C GLN A 75 2.34 -15.38 -11.08
N ALA A 76 3.66 -15.43 -10.87
CA ALA A 76 4.33 -16.58 -10.28
C ALA A 76 3.85 -16.85 -8.84
N GLN A 77 3.73 -15.81 -8.01
CA GLN A 77 3.29 -15.94 -6.63
C GLN A 77 1.84 -16.44 -6.50
N VAL A 78 0.97 -16.07 -7.43
CA VAL A 78 -0.43 -16.53 -7.46
C VAL A 78 -0.64 -17.71 -8.41
N LYS A 79 0.44 -18.27 -8.99
CA LYS A 79 0.36 -19.42 -9.93
C LYS A 79 -0.61 -19.19 -11.09
N GLY A 80 -0.62 -17.97 -11.65
CA GLY A 80 -1.49 -17.58 -12.74
C GLY A 80 -2.97 -17.33 -12.36
N ASN A 81 -3.34 -17.44 -11.09
CA ASN A 81 -4.72 -17.22 -10.64
C ASN A 81 -5.06 -15.73 -10.65
N LYS A 82 -5.75 -15.28 -11.70
CA LYS A 82 -6.14 -13.89 -11.91
C LYS A 82 -7.08 -13.35 -10.82
N LYS A 83 -7.97 -14.19 -10.28
CA LYS A 83 -8.86 -13.80 -9.18
C LYS A 83 -8.05 -13.46 -7.94
N LYS A 84 -7.15 -14.35 -7.53
CA LYS A 84 -6.26 -14.14 -6.39
C LYS A 84 -5.32 -12.94 -6.61
N TYR A 85 -4.88 -12.73 -7.85
CA TYR A 85 -4.10 -11.53 -8.20
C TYR A 85 -4.89 -10.25 -7.92
N LYS A 86 -6.16 -10.20 -8.36
CA LYS A 86 -7.05 -9.07 -8.13
C LYS A 86 -7.35 -8.86 -6.65
N GLU A 87 -7.62 -9.92 -5.88
CA GLU A 87 -7.83 -9.84 -4.43
C GLU A 87 -6.64 -9.18 -3.71
N ILE A 88 -5.42 -9.50 -4.11
CA ILE A 88 -4.22 -8.93 -3.47
C ILE A 88 -3.95 -7.50 -3.94
N ASP A 89 -3.87 -7.27 -5.25
CA ASP A 89 -3.44 -5.98 -5.79
C ASP A 89 -4.56 -4.94 -5.76
N PHE A 90 -5.80 -5.32 -6.10
CA PHE A 90 -6.94 -4.40 -6.20
C PHE A 90 -7.63 -4.22 -4.86
N ASP A 91 -8.16 -5.32 -4.27
CA ASP A 91 -9.06 -5.20 -3.11
C ASP A 91 -8.32 -4.65 -1.88
N ILE A 92 -7.10 -5.14 -1.61
CA ILE A 92 -6.31 -4.64 -0.47
C ILE A 92 -5.98 -3.15 -0.68
N THR A 93 -5.52 -2.76 -1.88
CA THR A 93 -5.16 -1.36 -2.15
C THR A 93 -6.37 -0.43 -2.04
N LEU A 94 -7.53 -0.86 -2.54
CA LEU A 94 -8.78 -0.10 -2.43
C LEU A 94 -9.24 0.03 -0.96
N ASN A 95 -9.12 -1.04 -0.17
CA ASN A 95 -9.44 -1.00 1.26
C ASN A 95 -8.52 -0.03 2.02
N ILE A 96 -7.22 0.00 1.70
CA ILE A 96 -6.29 0.98 2.26
C ILE A 96 -6.71 2.40 1.88
N ALA A 97 -7.04 2.66 0.60
CA ALA A 97 -7.46 3.97 0.12
C ALA A 97 -8.74 4.46 0.82
N ASN A 98 -9.74 3.58 0.95
CA ASN A 98 -11.00 3.88 1.66
C ASN A 98 -10.74 4.19 3.15
N SER A 99 -9.87 3.42 3.79
CA SER A 99 -9.48 3.63 5.19
C SER A 99 -8.76 4.96 5.38
N CYS A 100 -7.86 5.32 4.45
CA CYS A 100 -7.19 6.62 4.45
C CYS A 100 -8.19 7.78 4.38
N LYS A 101 -9.19 7.68 3.49
CA LYS A 101 -10.25 8.68 3.37
C LYS A 101 -11.08 8.78 4.64
N LYS A 102 -11.57 7.64 5.15
CA LYS A 102 -12.41 7.55 6.35
C LYS A 102 -11.73 8.14 7.58
N LEU A 103 -10.44 7.88 7.76
CA LEU A 103 -9.66 8.25 8.94
C LEU A 103 -8.88 9.56 8.78
N ASN A 104 -9.09 10.28 7.69
CA ASN A 104 -8.43 11.54 7.39
C ASN A 104 -6.88 11.43 7.46
N ALA A 105 -6.32 10.40 6.81
CA ALA A 105 -4.89 10.33 6.60
C ALA A 105 -4.40 11.59 5.88
N LYS A 106 -3.22 12.10 6.24
CA LYS A 106 -2.66 13.33 5.67
C LYS A 106 -2.33 13.18 4.19
N LYS A 107 -1.74 12.04 3.83
CA LYS A 107 -1.39 11.69 2.44
C LYS A 107 -1.56 10.19 2.22
N PHE A 108 -1.96 9.82 1.02
CA PHE A 108 -1.93 8.44 0.55
C PHE A 108 -1.08 8.34 -0.71
N LEU A 109 -0.05 7.51 -0.67
CA LEU A 109 0.85 7.23 -1.78
C LEU A 109 0.69 5.76 -2.19
N PHE A 110 0.45 5.54 -3.48
CA PHE A 110 0.23 4.21 -4.04
C PHE A 110 1.20 3.95 -5.20
N ILE A 111 1.83 2.77 -5.20
CA ILE A 111 2.72 2.35 -6.28
C ILE A 111 1.91 1.67 -7.39
N SER A 112 1.90 2.29 -8.55
CA SER A 112 1.31 1.77 -9.77
C SER A 112 2.38 1.25 -10.74
N SER A 113 2.17 1.40 -12.03
CA SER A 113 3.10 0.97 -13.07
C SER A 113 3.06 1.92 -14.26
N GLY A 114 4.20 2.19 -14.85
CA GLY A 114 4.26 2.88 -16.15
C GLY A 114 3.40 2.15 -17.19
N GLY A 115 2.58 2.89 -17.94
CA GLY A 115 1.65 2.33 -18.93
C GLY A 115 0.35 1.74 -18.36
N ALA A 116 0.09 1.86 -17.05
CA ALA A 116 -1.18 1.45 -16.43
C ALA A 116 -2.36 2.19 -17.08
N LYS A 117 -3.36 1.45 -17.54
CA LYS A 117 -4.58 1.99 -18.15
C LYS A 117 -5.67 0.91 -18.13
N SER A 118 -6.88 1.24 -17.67
CA SER A 118 -7.99 0.29 -17.57
C SER A 118 -8.45 -0.30 -18.91
N SER A 119 -8.14 0.38 -20.02
CA SER A 119 -8.37 -0.12 -21.39
C SER A 119 -7.19 -0.92 -21.98
N ASN A 120 -6.14 -1.19 -21.23
CA ASN A 120 -4.96 -1.91 -21.74
C ASN A 120 -5.30 -3.39 -22.01
N SER A 121 -4.74 -3.96 -23.08
CA SER A 121 -4.89 -5.40 -23.41
C SER A 121 -4.05 -6.32 -22.50
N ASN A 122 -2.95 -5.82 -21.97
CA ASN A 122 -2.14 -6.56 -21.00
C ASN A 122 -2.85 -6.61 -19.65
N PHE A 123 -3.06 -7.81 -19.12
CA PHE A 123 -3.77 -8.04 -17.85
C PHE A 123 -3.22 -7.22 -16.68
N TYR A 124 -1.89 -7.20 -16.51
CA TYR A 124 -1.24 -6.48 -15.40
C TYR A 124 -1.45 -4.97 -15.50
N LEU A 125 -1.19 -4.39 -16.68
CA LEU A 125 -1.34 -2.95 -16.92
C LEU A 125 -2.81 -2.51 -16.86
N LYS A 126 -3.72 -3.37 -17.33
CA LYS A 126 -5.17 -3.17 -17.19
C LYS A 126 -5.58 -3.13 -15.73
N LEU A 127 -5.18 -4.14 -14.94
CA LEU A 127 -5.49 -4.21 -13.52
C LEU A 127 -4.95 -3.00 -12.76
N LYS A 128 -3.70 -2.59 -13.04
CA LYS A 128 -3.12 -1.38 -12.42
C LYS A 128 -3.92 -0.12 -12.80
N GLY A 129 -4.38 0.00 -14.04
CA GLY A 129 -5.26 1.09 -14.45
C GLY A 129 -6.62 1.06 -13.74
N GLU A 130 -7.24 -0.12 -13.60
CA GLU A 130 -8.48 -0.28 -12.84
C GLU A 130 -8.31 0.13 -11.37
N ILE A 131 -7.17 -0.19 -10.76
CA ILE A 131 -6.84 0.23 -9.38
C ILE A 131 -6.69 1.75 -9.31
N GLU A 132 -5.96 2.37 -10.25
CA GLU A 132 -5.83 3.83 -10.31
C GLU A 132 -7.20 4.51 -10.37
N ASP A 133 -8.07 4.06 -11.29
CA ASP A 133 -9.43 4.59 -11.46
C ASP A 133 -10.26 4.44 -10.17
N ALA A 134 -10.16 3.30 -9.50
CA ALA A 134 -10.88 3.05 -8.25
C ALA A 134 -10.34 3.90 -7.08
N VAL A 135 -9.03 4.01 -6.95
CA VAL A 135 -8.38 4.79 -5.90
C VAL A 135 -8.66 6.28 -6.06
N ILE A 136 -8.64 6.82 -7.29
CA ILE A 136 -9.01 8.21 -7.58
C ILE A 136 -10.44 8.51 -7.11
N LYS A 137 -11.38 7.60 -7.33
CA LYS A 137 -12.79 7.74 -6.91
C LYS A 137 -12.98 7.80 -5.39
N THR A 138 -12.03 7.33 -4.59
CA THR A 138 -12.10 7.45 -3.12
C THR A 138 -11.96 8.90 -2.64
N ASN A 139 -11.49 9.78 -3.52
CA ASN A 139 -11.34 11.22 -3.25
C ASN A 139 -10.55 11.51 -1.96
N ASN A 140 -9.40 10.87 -1.82
CA ASN A 140 -8.47 11.15 -0.73
C ASN A 140 -7.96 12.60 -0.81
N ASN A 141 -7.77 13.24 0.33
CA ASN A 141 -7.39 14.65 0.42
C ASN A 141 -6.06 14.97 -0.30
N SER A 142 -5.13 14.04 -0.27
CA SER A 142 -3.82 14.16 -0.94
C SER A 142 -3.37 12.78 -1.41
N LEU A 143 -3.70 12.47 -2.66
CA LEU A 143 -3.36 11.21 -3.33
C LEU A 143 -2.17 11.39 -4.26
N PHE A 144 -1.19 10.50 -4.16
CA PHE A 144 -0.05 10.39 -5.07
C PHE A 144 0.01 9.00 -5.68
N ILE A 145 -0.01 8.92 -7.01
CA ILE A 145 0.17 7.68 -7.76
C ILE A 145 1.57 7.71 -8.36
N LEU A 146 2.43 6.80 -7.90
CA LEU A 146 3.81 6.69 -8.35
C LEU A 146 3.90 5.59 -9.43
N LYS A 147 4.53 5.90 -10.57
CA LYS A 147 4.66 5.00 -11.73
C LYS A 147 6.09 4.67 -12.04
#